data_47b269aa2106af7155ff045aa456eb3b
#
_entry.id   47b269aa2106af7155ff045aa456eb3b
#
_cell.length_a   1.000
_cell.length_b   1.000
_cell.length_c   1.000
_cell.angle_alpha   90.00
_cell.angle_beta   90.00
_cell.angle_gamma   90.00
#
_symmetry.space_group_name_H-M   'P 1'
#
loop_
_entity.id
_entity.type
_entity.pdbx_description
1 polymer ?
#
loop_
_entity_poly.entity_id
_entity_poly.type
_entity_poly.pdbx_seq_one_letter_code
_entity_poly.pdbx_strand_id
1 'polypeptide(L)'
;LILGGTKISERNFNQKVITKARKRIPIKVNKLCNRQPASSNNIADVLIELTQRNDLHGIYHWAGAEEINEYELAFEILNRAGISNPKSYLIDVSADKGNLNFRMDLNPLRNKLKTKALNIDKTLKELDFKEPLELN
;
A
#
# COMPACT_ATOMS: atom_id res chain seq x y z
N LEU A 1 -5.51 -0.33 -2.80
CA LEU A 1 -4.51 0.63 -2.30
C LEU A 1 -3.19 0.43 -3.03
N ILE A 2 -2.71 1.45 -3.70
CA ILE A 2 -1.41 1.44 -4.39
C ILE A 2 -0.40 2.19 -3.52
N LEU A 3 0.74 1.55 -3.26
CA LEU A 3 1.86 2.09 -2.53
C LEU A 3 3.00 2.40 -3.51
N GLY A 4 3.70 3.49 -3.31
CA GLY A 4 4.83 3.86 -4.16
C GLY A 4 5.11 5.36 -4.15
N GLY A 5 5.95 5.77 -5.10
CA GLY A 5 6.34 7.17 -5.29
C GLY A 5 7.58 7.56 -4.49
N THR A 6 8.44 8.32 -5.15
CA THR A 6 9.69 8.87 -4.58
C THR A 6 9.58 10.34 -4.21
N LYS A 7 8.50 11.02 -4.64
CA LYS A 7 8.29 12.44 -4.33
C LYS A 7 7.39 12.59 -3.12
N ILE A 8 7.62 13.63 -2.31
CA ILE A 8 6.73 14.03 -1.22
C ILE A 8 5.37 14.36 -1.83
N SER A 9 4.48 13.42 -1.72
CA SER A 9 3.08 13.61 -2.08
C SER A 9 2.25 13.08 -0.94
N GLU A 10 1.54 13.95 -0.24
CA GLU A 10 0.56 13.53 0.77
C GLU A 10 -0.60 12.72 0.19
N ARG A 11 -0.57 12.44 -1.12
CA ARG A 11 -1.60 11.67 -1.83
C ARG A 11 -1.49 10.17 -1.58
N ASN A 12 -0.27 9.63 -1.44
CA ASN A 12 -0.08 8.20 -1.22
C ASN A 12 -0.06 7.86 0.26
N PHE A 13 -0.66 6.74 0.63
CA PHE A 13 -0.79 6.31 2.01
C PHE A 13 0.56 6.22 2.74
N ASN A 14 1.55 5.56 2.14
CA ASN A 14 2.89 5.40 2.73
C ASN A 14 3.58 6.76 2.95
N GLN A 15 3.52 7.66 1.99
CA GLN A 15 4.14 8.99 2.11
C GLN A 15 3.43 9.85 3.16
N LYS A 16 2.10 9.82 3.17
CA LYS A 16 1.30 10.53 4.18
C LYS A 16 1.64 10.08 5.60
N VAL A 17 1.74 8.76 5.81
CA VAL A 17 2.07 8.16 7.10
C VAL A 17 3.47 8.60 7.56
N ILE A 18 4.49 8.48 6.70
CA ILE A 18 5.88 8.86 7.00
C ILE A 18 5.98 10.37 7.28
N THR A 19 5.41 11.20 6.39
CA THR A 19 5.45 12.67 6.54
C THR A 19 4.83 13.12 7.85
N LYS A 20 3.67 12.56 8.22
CA LYS A 20 3.02 12.90 9.49
C LYS A 20 3.88 12.51 10.69
N ALA A 21 4.45 11.30 10.69
CA ALA A 21 5.32 10.85 11.79
C ALA A 21 6.55 11.74 11.95
N ARG A 22 7.21 12.12 10.84
CA ARG A 22 8.36 13.05 10.87
C ARG A 22 8.00 14.43 11.40
N LYS A 23 6.81 14.91 11.08
CA LYS A 23 6.26 16.16 11.62
C LYS A 23 5.66 16.02 13.03
N ARG A 24 5.74 14.84 13.64
CA ARG A 24 5.13 14.52 14.94
C ARG A 24 3.61 14.76 15.00
N ILE A 25 2.94 14.57 13.87
CA ILE A 25 1.48 14.71 13.74
C ILE A 25 0.85 13.34 13.94
N PRO A 26 -0.18 13.20 14.80
CA PRO A 26 -0.90 11.96 14.97
C PRO A 26 -1.52 11.42 13.67
N ILE A 27 -1.49 10.10 13.50
CA ILE A 27 -1.96 9.41 12.31
C ILE A 27 -3.20 8.59 12.69
N LYS A 28 -4.35 9.03 12.22
CA LYS A 28 -5.61 8.29 12.41
C LYS A 28 -5.68 7.15 11.42
N VAL A 29 -5.80 5.92 11.92
CA VAL A 29 -5.87 4.66 11.16
C VAL A 29 -6.95 3.76 11.74
N ASN A 30 -7.53 2.90 10.91
CA ASN A 30 -8.62 2.03 11.31
C ASN A 30 -8.17 0.58 11.36
N LYS A 31 -8.20 -0.05 12.55
CA LYS A 31 -7.88 -1.49 12.73
C LYS A 31 -8.90 -2.41 12.06
N LEU A 32 -10.10 -1.92 11.81
CA LEU A 32 -11.17 -2.68 11.15
C LEU A 32 -11.29 -2.35 9.66
N CYS A 33 -10.31 -1.66 9.07
CA CYS A 33 -10.27 -1.36 7.64
C CYS A 33 -9.22 -2.23 6.94
N ASN A 34 -9.66 -3.29 6.28
CA ASN A 34 -8.78 -4.21 5.55
C ASN A 34 -8.53 -3.73 4.13
N ARG A 35 -7.27 -3.82 3.72
CA ARG A 35 -6.75 -3.44 2.39
C ARG A 35 -5.92 -4.58 1.81
N GLN A 36 -5.82 -4.60 0.48
CA GLN A 36 -4.87 -5.43 -0.27
C GLN A 36 -3.88 -4.50 -0.99
N PRO A 37 -2.82 -4.03 -0.31
CA PRO A 37 -1.90 -3.08 -0.92
C PRO A 37 -1.06 -3.74 -2.02
N ALA A 38 -0.89 -3.04 -3.14
CA ALA A 38 0.05 -3.38 -4.20
C ALA A 38 1.07 -2.28 -4.39
N SER A 39 2.29 -2.61 -4.78
CA SER A 39 3.29 -1.62 -5.18
C SER A 39 3.00 -1.06 -6.57
N SER A 40 3.41 0.18 -6.82
CA SER A 40 3.31 0.78 -8.15
C SER A 40 4.10 0.00 -9.20
N ASN A 41 5.24 -0.59 -8.83
CA ASN A 41 6.04 -1.41 -9.73
C ASN A 41 5.30 -2.68 -10.14
N ASN A 42 4.68 -3.40 -9.18
CA ASN A 42 3.90 -4.59 -9.50
C ASN A 42 2.70 -4.28 -10.39
N ILE A 43 2.03 -3.15 -10.19
CA ILE A 43 0.96 -2.68 -11.09
C ILE A 43 1.51 -2.42 -12.50
N ALA A 44 2.68 -1.76 -12.61
CA ALA A 44 3.32 -1.50 -13.91
C ALA A 44 3.65 -2.80 -14.65
N ASP A 45 4.20 -3.82 -13.95
CA ASP A 45 4.51 -5.11 -14.53
C ASP A 45 3.27 -5.81 -15.09
N VAL A 46 2.16 -5.76 -14.34
CA VAL A 46 0.86 -6.29 -14.81
C VAL A 46 0.37 -5.55 -16.05
N LEU A 47 0.44 -4.21 -16.06
CA LEU A 47 0.03 -3.42 -17.21
C LEU A 47 0.86 -3.74 -18.44
N ILE A 48 2.19 -3.90 -18.31
CA ILE A 48 3.08 -4.30 -19.40
C ILE A 48 2.68 -5.69 -19.92
N GLU A 49 2.45 -6.67 -19.04
CA GLU A 49 2.03 -8.00 -19.46
C GLU A 49 0.68 -7.96 -20.19
N LEU A 50 -0.27 -7.17 -19.71
CA LEU A 50 -1.59 -7.04 -20.34
C LEU A 50 -1.52 -6.46 -21.75
N THR A 51 -0.55 -5.60 -22.07
CA THR A 51 -0.37 -5.08 -23.44
C THR A 51 -0.02 -6.19 -24.46
N GLN A 52 0.46 -7.32 -23.98
CA GLN A 52 0.85 -8.48 -24.79
C GLN A 52 -0.24 -9.59 -24.81
N ARG A 53 -1.38 -9.36 -24.17
CA ARG A 53 -2.44 -10.35 -23.95
C ARG A 53 -3.73 -9.95 -24.66
N ASN A 54 -3.75 -10.13 -25.99
CA ASN A 54 -4.92 -9.84 -26.84
C ASN A 54 -6.11 -10.79 -26.59
N ASP A 55 -5.91 -11.87 -25.84
CA ASP A 55 -6.91 -12.85 -25.45
C ASP A 55 -7.72 -12.44 -24.20
N LEU A 56 -7.30 -11.40 -23.49
CA LEU A 56 -7.96 -10.92 -22.27
C LEU A 56 -8.87 -9.73 -22.56
N HIS A 57 -10.15 -9.91 -22.31
CA HIS A 57 -11.18 -8.89 -22.50
C HIS A 57 -12.04 -8.73 -21.25
N GLY A 58 -12.56 -7.52 -21.01
CA GLY A 58 -13.46 -7.22 -19.90
C GLY A 58 -12.80 -6.44 -18.78
N ILE A 59 -13.40 -6.52 -17.58
CA ILE A 59 -12.96 -5.82 -16.38
C ILE A 59 -12.31 -6.82 -15.45
N TYR A 60 -11.10 -6.49 -14.98
CA TYR A 60 -10.34 -7.29 -14.04
C TYR A 60 -9.90 -6.44 -12.85
N HIS A 61 -9.71 -7.10 -11.71
CA HIS A 61 -9.16 -6.48 -10.50
C HIS A 61 -7.75 -6.96 -10.25
N TRP A 62 -6.88 -6.05 -9.79
CA TRP A 62 -5.53 -6.37 -9.36
C TRP A 62 -5.20 -5.64 -8.06
N ALA A 63 -4.59 -6.37 -7.13
CA ALA A 63 -4.14 -5.86 -5.84
C ALA A 63 -3.04 -6.78 -5.27
N GLY A 64 -2.59 -6.51 -4.06
CA GLY A 64 -1.68 -7.40 -3.33
C GLY A 64 -2.30 -8.77 -3.05
N ALA A 65 -1.42 -9.76 -2.83
CA ALA A 65 -1.84 -11.14 -2.56
C ALA A 65 -2.45 -11.34 -1.16
N GLU A 66 -2.17 -10.44 -0.24
CA GLU A 66 -2.54 -10.53 1.17
C GLU A 66 -3.31 -9.30 1.63
N GLU A 67 -4.15 -9.51 2.64
CA GLU A 67 -4.86 -8.45 3.34
C GLU A 67 -4.08 -7.98 4.57
N ILE A 68 -4.20 -6.70 4.89
CA ILE A 68 -3.67 -6.08 6.08
C ILE A 68 -4.58 -4.92 6.50
N ASN A 69 -4.80 -4.72 7.79
CA ASN A 69 -5.55 -3.55 8.23
C ASN A 69 -4.69 -2.26 8.19
N GLU A 70 -5.35 -1.11 8.15
CA GLU A 70 -4.65 0.18 8.01
C GLU A 70 -3.68 0.47 9.17
N TYR A 71 -4.00 0.03 10.39
CA TYR A 71 -3.14 0.24 11.55
C TYR A 71 -1.83 -0.55 11.42
N GLU A 72 -1.93 -1.84 11.11
CA GLU A 72 -0.76 -2.71 10.93
C GLU A 72 0.07 -2.26 9.72
N LEU A 73 -0.58 -1.89 8.63
CA LEU A 73 0.12 -1.37 7.45
C LEU A 73 0.90 -0.09 7.78
N ALA A 74 0.29 0.85 8.49
CA ALA A 74 0.97 2.07 8.90
C ALA A 74 2.15 1.77 9.85
N PHE A 75 1.97 0.85 10.80
CA PHE A 75 3.03 0.40 11.70
C PHE A 75 4.23 -0.16 10.93
N GLU A 76 4.00 -1.08 9.99
CA GLU A 76 5.05 -1.69 9.17
C GLU A 76 5.78 -0.66 8.31
N ILE A 77 5.06 0.28 7.71
CA ILE A 77 5.65 1.38 6.92
C ILE A 77 6.56 2.24 7.80
N LEU A 78 6.09 2.66 8.98
CA LEU A 78 6.88 3.50 9.89
C LEU A 78 8.11 2.77 10.43
N ASN A 79 7.97 1.49 10.75
CA ASN A 79 9.06 0.65 11.23
C ASN A 79 10.17 0.54 10.17
N ARG A 80 9.82 0.26 8.92
CA ARG A 80 10.76 0.17 7.79
C ARG A 80 11.36 1.53 7.41
N ALA A 81 10.64 2.62 7.63
CA ALA A 81 11.15 3.98 7.44
C ALA A 81 12.09 4.44 8.57
N GLY A 82 12.40 3.59 9.55
CA GLY A 82 13.29 3.90 10.66
C GLY A 82 12.71 4.87 11.69
N ILE A 83 11.39 5.03 11.73
CA ILE A 83 10.73 5.89 12.73
C ILE A 83 10.76 5.20 14.10
N SER A 84 11.37 5.85 15.08
CA SER A 84 11.41 5.36 16.45
C SER A 84 10.02 5.35 17.08
N ASN A 85 9.70 4.28 17.79
CA ASN A 85 8.42 4.10 18.49
C ASN A 85 7.18 4.37 17.62
N PRO A 86 6.98 3.61 16.50
CA PRO A 86 5.91 3.88 15.53
C PRO A 86 4.51 3.95 16.14
N LYS A 87 4.24 3.13 17.15
CA LYS A 87 2.92 3.07 17.83
C LYS A 87 2.52 4.39 18.47
N SER A 88 3.47 5.22 18.91
CA SER A 88 3.17 6.51 19.54
C SER A 88 2.51 7.52 18.60
N TYR A 89 2.64 7.31 17.29
CA TYR A 89 2.01 8.17 16.27
C TYR A 89 0.64 7.68 15.81
N LEU A 90 0.29 6.41 16.10
CA LEU A 90 -0.92 5.78 15.55
C LEU A 90 -2.10 5.91 16.50
N ILE A 91 -3.19 6.47 16.01
CA ILE A 91 -4.47 6.57 16.73
C ILE A 91 -5.49 5.69 16.02
N ASP A 92 -6.00 4.68 16.73
CA ASP A 92 -7.06 3.82 16.20
C ASP A 92 -8.41 4.57 16.24
N VAL A 93 -9.04 4.67 15.08
CA VAL A 93 -10.36 5.30 14.91
C VAL A 93 -11.43 4.29 14.49
N SER A 94 -11.21 3.00 14.74
CA SER A 94 -12.16 1.95 14.37
C SER A 94 -13.52 2.09 15.06
N ALA A 95 -13.58 2.62 16.26
CA ALA A 95 -14.82 2.89 16.97
C ALA A 95 -15.74 3.88 16.22
N ASP A 96 -15.13 4.86 15.54
CA ASP A 96 -15.86 5.91 14.80
C ASP A 96 -16.16 5.50 13.35
N LYS A 97 -15.27 4.70 12.73
CA LYS A 97 -15.30 4.38 11.30
C LYS A 97 -15.95 3.03 10.99
N GLY A 98 -15.99 2.13 11.96
CA GLY A 98 -16.53 0.79 11.79
C GLY A 98 -15.67 -0.12 10.90
N ASN A 99 -16.27 -1.26 10.55
CA ASN A 99 -15.62 -2.29 9.74
C ASN A 99 -15.74 -1.94 8.25
N LEU A 100 -14.59 -1.84 7.58
CA LEU A 100 -14.49 -1.61 6.14
C LEU A 100 -13.62 -2.70 5.51
N ASN A 101 -14.19 -3.42 4.54
CA ASN A 101 -13.47 -4.45 3.81
C ASN A 101 -13.41 -4.10 2.32
N PHE A 102 -12.20 -3.88 1.82
CA PHE A 102 -11.92 -3.56 0.42
C PHE A 102 -11.24 -4.72 -0.32
N ARG A 103 -11.55 -5.94 0.08
CA ARG A 103 -11.05 -7.15 -0.59
C ARG A 103 -11.58 -7.24 -2.02
N MET A 104 -10.68 -7.58 -2.94
CA MET A 104 -11.00 -7.85 -4.34
C MET A 104 -10.68 -9.31 -4.68
N ASP A 105 -11.53 -9.94 -5.50
CA ASP A 105 -11.21 -11.24 -6.08
C ASP A 105 -10.25 -11.04 -7.26
N LEU A 106 -9.04 -11.55 -7.11
CA LEU A 106 -7.99 -11.47 -8.11
C LEU A 106 -7.96 -12.70 -9.04
N ASN A 107 -8.66 -13.77 -8.71
CA ASN A 107 -8.56 -15.06 -9.40
C ASN A 107 -8.85 -14.98 -10.91
N PRO A 108 -9.84 -14.20 -11.38
CA PRO A 108 -10.12 -14.10 -12.81
C PRO A 108 -8.92 -13.67 -13.66
N LEU A 109 -8.01 -12.84 -13.10
CA LEU A 109 -6.80 -12.39 -13.80
C LEU A 109 -5.54 -13.08 -13.29
N ARG A 110 -5.40 -13.26 -11.98
CA ARG A 110 -4.22 -13.80 -11.32
C ARG A 110 -3.73 -15.11 -11.91
N ASN A 111 -4.67 -16.01 -12.28
CA ASN A 111 -4.35 -17.33 -12.83
C ASN A 111 -3.95 -17.28 -14.33
N LYS A 112 -4.17 -16.14 -14.99
CA LYS A 112 -3.89 -15.96 -16.42
C LYS A 112 -2.56 -15.24 -16.69
N LEU A 113 -2.00 -14.56 -15.68
CA LEU A 113 -0.77 -13.80 -15.80
C LEU A 113 0.45 -14.56 -15.27
N LYS A 114 1.60 -14.27 -15.86
CA LYS A 114 2.93 -14.69 -15.36
C LYS A 114 3.32 -13.82 -14.16
N THR A 115 3.02 -12.53 -14.22
CA THR A 115 3.21 -11.59 -13.12
C THR A 115 2.41 -12.04 -11.90
N LYS A 116 3.06 -12.08 -10.75
CA LYS A 116 2.45 -12.55 -9.49
C LYS A 116 2.07 -11.37 -8.60
N ALA A 117 0.91 -11.46 -7.97
CA ALA A 117 0.56 -10.56 -6.90
C ALA A 117 1.54 -10.75 -5.72
N LEU A 118 2.05 -9.64 -5.18
CA LEU A 118 3.03 -9.66 -4.12
C LEU A 118 2.36 -9.75 -2.74
N ASN A 119 3.00 -10.47 -1.81
CA ASN A 119 2.65 -10.43 -0.41
C ASN A 119 3.06 -9.09 0.23
N ILE A 120 2.65 -8.86 1.47
CA ILE A 120 2.92 -7.60 2.18
C ILE A 120 4.42 -7.31 2.27
N ASP A 121 5.22 -8.30 2.67
CA ASP A 121 6.67 -8.11 2.82
C ASP A 121 7.35 -7.69 1.51
N LYS A 122 7.05 -8.37 0.41
CA LYS A 122 7.60 -8.05 -0.92
C LYS A 122 7.09 -6.67 -1.40
N THR A 123 5.81 -6.38 -1.20
CA THR A 123 5.23 -5.07 -1.55
C THR A 123 5.96 -3.94 -0.83
N LEU A 124 6.20 -4.09 0.47
CA LEU A 124 6.88 -3.07 1.26
C LEU A 124 8.39 -2.98 0.94
N LYS A 125 9.03 -4.06 0.51
CA LYS A 125 10.44 -4.03 0.05
C LYS A 125 10.66 -3.20 -1.22
N GLU A 126 9.63 -3.05 -2.05
CA GLU A 126 9.69 -2.22 -3.25
C GLU A 126 9.55 -0.72 -2.98
N LEU A 127 9.19 -0.33 -1.75
CA LEU A 127 9.05 1.08 -1.39
C LEU A 127 10.41 1.70 -1.10
N ASP A 128 10.63 2.90 -1.64
CA ASP A 128 11.75 3.74 -1.25
C ASP A 128 11.39 4.55 0.00
N PHE A 129 12.08 4.30 1.09
CA PHE A 129 11.91 5.00 2.36
C PHE A 129 12.93 6.11 2.57
N LYS A 130 13.79 6.39 1.57
CA LYS A 130 14.77 7.47 1.66
C LYS A 130 14.08 8.81 1.84
N GLU A 131 14.75 9.71 2.53
CA GLU A 131 14.26 11.08 2.62
C GLU A 131 14.16 11.67 1.21
N PRO A 132 13.04 12.35 0.90
CA PRO A 132 13.01 13.15 -0.31
C PRO A 132 14.14 14.18 -0.21
N LEU A 133 14.92 14.29 -1.28
CA LEU A 133 15.84 15.40 -1.40
C LEU A 133 15.06 16.68 -1.15
N GLU A 134 15.42 17.44 -0.11
CA GLU A 134 14.89 18.77 0.08
C GLU A 134 15.25 19.55 -1.19
N LEU A 135 14.24 19.85 -1.96
CA LEU A 135 14.37 20.80 -3.05
C LEU A 135 14.48 22.17 -2.39
N ASN A 136 15.72 22.63 -2.19
CA ASN A 136 16.02 24.00 -1.84
C ASN A 136 15.46 24.95 -2.90
#